data_8deea880e0471190e402edeb36e15d6e
#
_entry.id   8deea880e0471190e402edeb36e15d6e
#
_cell.length_a   1.000
_cell.length_b   1.000
_cell.length_c   1.000
_cell.angle_alpha   90.00
_cell.angle_beta   90.00
_cell.angle_gamma   90.00
#
_symmetry.space_group_name_H-M   'P 1'
#
loop_
_entity.id
_entity.type
_entity.pdbx_description
1 polymer ?
#
loop_
_entity_poly.entity_id
_entity_poly.type
_entity_poly.pdbx_seq_one_letter_code
_entity_poly.pdbx_strand_id
1 'polypeptide(L)'
;MNKRKNLGQHFLKSKTIAKAIVSSAKITRNDVVLEIGTGHGILIPYLCKNAKQVFSIENDQDLYLSTKSNFHDYSNLVLEYGNGFDSDHSFSIFVSNLPYSKSRLALEWLLQKKFSRAVIMVQKAVSYTHLTLPTKA
;
A
#
# COMPACT_ATOMS: atom_id res chain seq x y z
N MET A 1 5.40 24.55 4.96
CA MET A 1 4.27 23.80 4.37
C MET A 1 4.73 23.03 3.15
N ASN A 2 4.42 21.80 3.11
CA ASN A 2 4.81 20.96 1.98
C ASN A 2 3.80 21.05 0.84
N LYS A 3 4.21 21.67 -0.25
CA LYS A 3 3.32 21.89 -1.40
C LYS A 3 3.00 20.63 -2.19
N ARG A 4 3.72 19.54 -1.94
CA ARG A 4 3.42 18.26 -2.62
C ARG A 4 2.02 17.77 -2.30
N LYS A 5 1.47 18.16 -1.17
CA LYS A 5 0.10 17.78 -0.81
C LYS A 5 -0.92 18.29 -1.83
N ASN A 6 -0.59 19.36 -2.54
CA ASN A 6 -1.49 19.93 -3.53
C ASN A 6 -1.47 19.18 -4.86
N LEU A 7 -0.61 18.17 -4.99
CA LEU A 7 -0.46 17.39 -6.22
C LEU A 7 -1.18 16.06 -6.16
N GLY A 8 -2.23 15.96 -5.35
CA GLY A 8 -3.04 14.75 -5.25
C GLY A 8 -2.61 13.79 -4.17
N GLN A 9 -1.64 14.18 -3.34
CA GLN A 9 -1.27 13.36 -2.19
C GLN A 9 -2.28 13.59 -1.08
N HIS A 10 -3.13 12.61 -0.86
CA HIS A 10 -4.08 12.62 0.23
C HIS A 10 -3.81 11.41 1.09
N PHE A 11 -3.68 11.62 2.38
CA PHE A 11 -3.28 10.55 3.29
C PHE A 11 -4.49 10.00 4.02
N LEU A 12 -4.54 8.68 4.08
CA LEU A 12 -5.54 7.98 4.88
C LEU A 12 -5.25 8.25 6.35
N LYS A 13 -6.25 8.72 7.09
CA LYS A 13 -6.10 9.03 8.51
C LYS A 13 -6.98 8.18 9.40
N SER A 14 -8.01 7.58 8.86
CA SER A 14 -8.97 6.80 9.66
C SER A 14 -8.46 5.39 9.91
N LYS A 15 -8.27 5.05 11.17
CA LYS A 15 -7.91 3.69 11.57
C LYS A 15 -9.02 2.70 11.24
N THR A 16 -10.27 3.11 11.32
CA THR A 16 -11.41 2.26 10.99
C THR A 16 -11.36 1.87 9.51
N ILE A 17 -11.10 2.84 8.65
CA ILE A 17 -10.97 2.57 7.21
C ILE A 17 -9.75 1.71 6.93
N ALA A 18 -8.63 1.98 7.60
CA ALA A 18 -7.40 1.19 7.45
C ALA A 18 -7.66 -0.28 7.80
N LYS A 19 -8.33 -0.54 8.91
CA LYS A 19 -8.69 -1.89 9.32
C LYS A 19 -9.59 -2.57 8.29
N ALA A 20 -10.55 -1.83 7.74
CA ALA A 20 -11.46 -2.37 6.73
C ALA A 20 -10.71 -2.76 5.45
N ILE A 21 -9.77 -1.92 5.02
CA ILE A 21 -8.96 -2.20 3.84
C ILE A 21 -8.18 -3.50 4.05
N VAL A 22 -7.47 -3.61 5.16
CA VAL A 22 -6.64 -4.77 5.44
C VAL A 22 -7.50 -6.02 5.62
N SER A 23 -8.65 -5.88 6.27
CA SER A 23 -9.60 -6.99 6.41
C SER A 23 -10.07 -7.51 5.05
N SER A 24 -10.31 -6.61 4.10
CA SER A 24 -10.71 -6.99 2.74
C SER A 24 -9.63 -7.79 2.02
N ALA A 25 -8.39 -7.60 2.40
CA ALA A 25 -7.26 -8.29 1.78
C ALA A 25 -7.14 -9.75 2.20
N LYS A 26 -7.78 -10.13 3.30
CA LYS A 26 -7.79 -11.51 3.83
C LYS A 26 -6.40 -12.12 3.90
N ILE A 27 -5.49 -11.36 4.50
CA ILE A 27 -4.08 -11.73 4.59
C ILE A 27 -3.90 -12.90 5.56
N THR A 28 -3.06 -13.86 5.17
CA THR A 28 -2.69 -14.99 6.03
C THR A 28 -1.19 -14.99 6.29
N ARG A 29 -0.75 -15.85 7.19
CA ARG A 29 0.67 -15.99 7.53
C ARG A 29 1.54 -16.53 6.40
N ASN A 30 0.91 -16.98 5.31
CA ASN A 30 1.63 -17.42 4.12
C ASN A 30 1.79 -16.31 3.09
N ASP A 31 1.15 -15.17 3.32
CA ASP A 31 1.12 -14.12 2.32
C ASP A 31 2.30 -13.16 2.44
N VAL A 32 2.78 -12.77 1.28
CA VAL A 32 3.73 -11.67 1.13
C VAL A 32 2.95 -10.49 0.57
N VAL A 33 2.96 -9.38 1.29
CA VAL A 33 2.20 -8.19 0.91
C VAL A 33 3.12 -7.16 0.31
N LEU A 34 2.70 -6.58 -0.80
CA LEU A 34 3.35 -5.41 -1.37
C LEU A 34 2.41 -4.22 -1.22
N GLU A 35 2.88 -3.17 -0.55
CA GLU A 35 2.22 -1.89 -0.45
C GLU A 35 2.98 -0.86 -1.27
N ILE A 36 2.31 -0.17 -2.18
CA ILE A 36 2.88 0.97 -2.90
C ILE A 36 2.24 2.23 -2.35
N GLY A 37 3.09 3.16 -1.89
CA GLY A 37 2.62 4.39 -1.25
C GLY A 37 2.44 4.21 0.24
N THR A 38 3.55 4.10 0.96
CA THR A 38 3.54 3.92 2.42
C THR A 38 2.80 5.05 3.13
N GLY A 39 2.97 6.28 2.65
CA GLY A 39 2.41 7.45 3.30
C GLY A 39 2.94 7.59 4.72
N HIS A 40 2.05 7.85 5.66
CA HIS A 40 2.41 7.92 7.09
C HIS A 40 2.45 6.55 7.77
N GLY A 41 2.20 5.47 7.02
CA GLY A 41 2.31 4.12 7.53
C GLY A 41 1.09 3.62 8.27
N ILE A 42 -0.08 4.18 8.03
CA ILE A 42 -1.27 3.81 8.78
C ILE A 42 -1.67 2.34 8.58
N LEU A 43 -1.38 1.76 7.42
CA LEU A 43 -1.70 0.36 7.14
C LEU A 43 -0.68 -0.60 7.73
N ILE A 44 0.54 -0.15 7.96
CA ILE A 44 1.67 -1.02 8.33
C ILE A 44 1.39 -1.93 9.52
N PRO A 45 0.89 -1.42 10.66
CA PRO A 45 0.65 -2.30 11.80
C PRO A 45 -0.33 -3.43 11.49
N TYR A 46 -1.37 -3.12 10.71
CA TYR A 46 -2.40 -4.10 10.37
C TYR A 46 -1.90 -5.11 9.35
N LEU A 47 -1.09 -4.67 8.38
CA LEU A 47 -0.49 -5.56 7.39
C LEU A 47 0.49 -6.51 8.06
N CYS A 48 1.39 -5.99 8.88
CA CYS A 48 2.44 -6.77 9.53
C CYS A 48 1.88 -7.76 10.54
N LYS A 49 0.75 -7.44 11.16
CA LYS A 49 0.14 -8.33 12.13
C LYS A 49 -0.23 -9.68 11.52
N ASN A 50 -0.61 -9.70 10.26
CA ASN A 50 -1.20 -10.88 9.64
C ASN A 50 -0.32 -11.54 8.57
N ALA A 51 0.62 -10.81 7.98
CA ALA A 51 1.40 -11.29 6.84
C ALA A 51 2.67 -12.02 7.27
N LYS A 52 3.18 -12.85 6.38
CA LYS A 52 4.51 -13.41 6.51
C LYS A 52 5.57 -12.32 6.35
N GLN A 53 5.40 -11.48 5.33
CA GLN A 53 6.35 -10.43 4.97
C GLN A 53 5.59 -9.28 4.35
N VAL A 54 6.00 -8.06 4.67
CA VAL A 54 5.44 -6.84 4.04
C VAL A 54 6.57 -6.05 3.42
N PHE A 55 6.43 -5.74 2.14
CA PHE A 55 7.26 -4.77 1.44
C PHE A 55 6.42 -3.51 1.24
N SER A 56 6.92 -2.37 1.69
CA SER A 56 6.22 -1.10 1.54
C SER A 56 7.16 -0.10 0.90
N ILE A 57 6.74 0.50 -0.21
CA ILE A 57 7.60 1.35 -1.03
C ILE A 57 7.01 2.75 -1.08
N GLU A 58 7.84 3.74 -0.79
CA GLU A 58 7.45 5.15 -0.75
C GLU A 58 8.37 5.97 -1.64
N ASN A 59 7.81 6.81 -2.51
CA ASN A 59 8.61 7.64 -3.40
C ASN A 59 8.88 9.04 -2.86
N ASP A 60 8.30 9.40 -1.73
CA ASP A 60 8.59 10.67 -1.06
C ASP A 60 9.65 10.42 0.00
N GLN A 61 10.81 11.06 -0.15
CA GLN A 61 11.94 10.80 0.73
C GLN A 61 11.65 11.13 2.18
N ASP A 62 10.96 12.23 2.45
CA ASP A 62 10.65 12.64 3.81
C ASP A 62 9.71 11.66 4.49
N LEU A 63 8.70 11.21 3.78
CA LEU A 63 7.79 10.17 4.29
C LEU A 63 8.51 8.86 4.54
N TYR A 64 9.38 8.46 3.60
CA TYR A 64 10.16 7.24 3.76
C TYR A 64 11.01 7.30 5.02
N LEU A 65 11.74 8.39 5.24
CA LEU A 65 12.61 8.52 6.41
C LEU A 65 11.82 8.53 7.70
N SER A 66 10.69 9.23 7.71
CA SER A 66 9.81 9.29 8.87
C SER A 66 9.23 7.93 9.23
N THR A 67 8.71 7.21 8.24
CA THR A 67 8.10 5.90 8.49
C THR A 67 9.16 4.87 8.85
N LYS A 68 10.34 4.94 8.26
CA LYS A 68 11.43 4.05 8.62
C LYS A 68 11.79 4.19 10.11
N SER A 69 11.83 5.42 10.59
CA SER A 69 12.09 5.68 12.02
C SER A 69 10.95 5.16 12.89
N ASN A 70 9.70 5.41 12.49
CA ASN A 70 8.54 5.09 13.31
C ASN A 70 8.22 3.59 13.36
N PHE A 71 8.60 2.83 12.34
CA PHE A 71 8.21 1.43 12.22
C PHE A 71 9.39 0.47 12.21
N HIS A 72 10.52 0.88 12.81
CA HIS A 72 11.74 0.06 12.82
C HIS A 72 11.59 -1.25 13.59
N ASP A 73 10.59 -1.37 14.46
CA ASP A 73 10.41 -2.55 15.32
C ASP A 73 9.71 -3.72 14.62
N TYR A 74 9.21 -3.53 13.42
CA TYR A 74 8.48 -4.59 12.73
C TYR A 74 9.44 -5.49 11.97
N SER A 75 9.65 -6.70 12.51
CA SER A 75 10.65 -7.64 11.96
C SER A 75 10.30 -8.18 10.60
N ASN A 76 9.01 -8.18 10.24
CA ASN A 76 8.54 -8.67 8.94
C ASN A 76 8.25 -7.55 7.94
N LEU A 77 8.76 -6.34 8.21
CA LEU A 77 8.57 -5.19 7.34
C LEU A 77 9.88 -4.81 6.66
N VAL A 78 9.82 -4.60 5.36
CA VAL A 78 10.91 -3.99 4.60
C VAL A 78 10.34 -2.71 3.98
N LEU A 79 10.88 -1.56 4.39
CA LEU A 79 10.54 -0.27 3.82
C LEU A 79 11.57 0.11 2.77
N GLU A 80 11.12 0.59 1.63
CA GLU A 80 12.00 0.98 0.54
C GLU A 80 11.63 2.36 0.02
N TYR A 81 12.65 3.11 -0.36
CA TYR A 81 12.49 4.38 -1.02
C TYR A 81 12.57 4.18 -2.52
N GLY A 82 11.58 4.66 -3.25
CA GLY A 82 11.60 4.58 -4.70
C GLY A 82 10.22 4.53 -5.31
N ASN A 83 10.18 4.21 -6.60
CA ASN A 83 8.94 4.00 -7.33
C ASN A 83 8.51 2.54 -7.18
N GLY A 84 7.40 2.33 -6.48
CA GLY A 84 6.92 0.96 -6.24
C GLY A 84 6.57 0.19 -7.50
N PHE A 85 6.20 0.88 -8.57
CA PHE A 85 5.87 0.22 -9.84
C PHE A 85 7.11 -0.27 -10.60
N ASP A 86 8.30 0.08 -10.13
CA ASP A 86 9.56 -0.48 -10.64
C ASP A 86 10.04 -1.68 -9.83
N SER A 87 9.28 -2.08 -8.83
CA SER A 87 9.67 -3.15 -7.92
C SER A 87 9.63 -4.52 -8.59
N ASP A 88 10.60 -5.36 -8.24
CA ASP A 88 10.68 -6.75 -8.68
C ASP A 88 10.23 -7.74 -7.60
N HIS A 89 9.75 -7.25 -6.47
CA HIS A 89 9.33 -8.15 -5.39
C HIS A 89 8.20 -9.05 -5.84
N SER A 90 8.31 -10.33 -5.53
CA SER A 90 7.19 -11.25 -5.63
C SER A 90 6.26 -11.02 -4.46
N PHE A 91 4.97 -11.06 -4.70
CA PHE A 91 3.96 -10.87 -3.67
C PHE A 91 2.72 -11.70 -3.98
N SER A 92 1.96 -12.02 -2.95
CA SER A 92 0.67 -12.69 -3.12
C SER A 92 -0.50 -11.72 -2.94
N ILE A 93 -0.30 -10.67 -2.16
CA ILE A 93 -1.33 -9.67 -1.87
C ILE A 93 -0.77 -8.28 -2.18
N PHE A 94 -1.54 -7.49 -2.91
CA PHE A 94 -1.22 -6.10 -3.17
C PHE A 94 -2.21 -5.21 -2.42
N VAL A 95 -1.70 -4.23 -1.67
CA VAL A 95 -2.54 -3.26 -0.96
C VAL A 95 -1.97 -1.88 -1.20
N SER A 96 -2.82 -0.95 -1.59
CA SER A 96 -2.35 0.40 -1.86
C SER A 96 -3.46 1.42 -1.68
N ASN A 97 -3.10 2.57 -1.11
CA ASN A 97 -3.95 3.74 -1.05
C ASN A 97 -3.40 4.73 -2.08
N LEU A 98 -4.06 4.85 -3.21
CA LEU A 98 -3.54 5.61 -4.35
C LEU A 98 -4.34 6.87 -4.63
N PRO A 99 -3.67 7.94 -5.07
CA PRO A 99 -4.38 9.05 -5.69
C PRO A 99 -5.14 8.54 -6.90
N TYR A 100 -6.28 9.14 -7.19
CA TYR A 100 -7.11 8.74 -8.33
C TYR A 100 -6.30 8.71 -9.63
N SER A 101 -5.40 9.67 -9.81
CA SER A 101 -4.57 9.77 -11.01
C SER A 101 -3.64 8.58 -11.23
N LYS A 102 -3.37 7.79 -10.19
CA LYS A 102 -2.47 6.63 -10.29
C LYS A 102 -3.21 5.30 -10.42
N SER A 103 -4.54 5.30 -10.31
CA SER A 103 -5.30 4.06 -10.28
C SER A 103 -5.17 3.27 -11.58
N ARG A 104 -5.20 3.94 -12.73
CA ARG A 104 -5.07 3.26 -14.02
C ARG A 104 -3.70 2.63 -14.18
N LEU A 105 -2.65 3.36 -13.81
CA LEU A 105 -1.29 2.84 -13.85
C LEU A 105 -1.16 1.58 -13.01
N ALA A 106 -1.73 1.62 -11.80
CA ALA A 106 -1.68 0.48 -10.89
C ALA A 106 -2.38 -0.74 -11.48
N LEU A 107 -3.57 -0.54 -12.06
CA LEU A 107 -4.33 -1.64 -12.67
C LEU A 107 -3.57 -2.24 -13.85
N GLU A 108 -3.01 -1.41 -14.71
CA GLU A 108 -2.25 -1.89 -15.87
C GLU A 108 -1.00 -2.65 -15.42
N TRP A 109 -0.33 -2.15 -14.38
CA TRP A 109 0.84 -2.81 -13.82
C TRP A 109 0.49 -4.16 -13.22
N LEU A 110 -0.61 -4.23 -12.47
CA LEU A 110 -1.07 -5.48 -11.84
C LEU A 110 -1.43 -6.55 -12.87
N LEU A 111 -1.92 -6.16 -14.03
CA LEU A 111 -2.28 -7.12 -15.07
C LEU A 111 -1.10 -7.98 -15.53
N GLN A 112 0.12 -7.51 -15.29
CA GLN A 112 1.34 -8.21 -15.70
C GLN A 112 1.97 -9.00 -14.54
N LYS A 113 1.33 -9.02 -13.37
CA LYS A 113 1.88 -9.66 -12.18
C LYS A 113 1.07 -10.89 -11.80
N LYS A 114 1.71 -11.78 -11.05
CA LYS A 114 1.03 -12.92 -10.44
C LYS A 114 0.75 -12.58 -8.98
N PHE A 115 -0.49 -12.68 -8.58
CA PHE A 115 -0.90 -12.41 -7.21
C PHE A 115 -2.23 -13.08 -6.92
N SER A 116 -2.55 -13.24 -5.64
CA SER A 116 -3.84 -13.82 -5.23
C SER A 116 -4.94 -12.78 -5.13
N ARG A 117 -4.61 -11.60 -4.61
CA ARG A 117 -5.60 -10.56 -4.38
C ARG A 117 -4.96 -9.18 -4.34
N ALA A 118 -5.68 -8.19 -4.83
CA ALA A 118 -5.28 -6.80 -4.72
C ALA A 118 -6.43 -6.00 -4.12
N VAL A 119 -6.13 -5.16 -3.15
CA VAL A 119 -7.07 -4.20 -2.57
C VAL A 119 -6.49 -2.82 -2.80
N ILE A 120 -7.22 -2.02 -3.55
CA ILE A 120 -6.79 -0.68 -3.90
C ILE A 120 -7.81 0.31 -3.37
N MET A 121 -7.36 1.21 -2.51
CA MET A 121 -8.16 2.34 -2.07
C MET A 121 -7.87 3.49 -3.03
N VAL A 122 -8.91 3.93 -3.73
CA VAL A 122 -8.77 5.02 -4.68
C VAL A 122 -9.47 6.24 -4.12
N GLN A 123 -8.71 7.32 -3.99
CA GLN A 123 -9.26 8.56 -3.49
C GLN A 123 -9.75 9.43 -4.62
N LYS A 124 -11.04 9.76 -4.57
CA LYS A 124 -11.60 10.86 -5.33
C LYS A 124 -11.55 12.12 -4.48
N ALA A 125 -11.84 13.26 -5.06
CA ALA A 125 -11.67 14.57 -4.42
C ALA A 125 -12.09 14.64 -2.95
N VAL A 126 -13.21 14.04 -2.56
CA VAL A 126 -13.73 14.13 -1.20
C VAL A 126 -14.18 12.80 -0.62
N SER A 127 -13.97 11.72 -1.32
CA SER A 127 -14.42 10.40 -0.86
C SER A 127 -13.45 9.32 -1.27
N TYR A 128 -13.58 8.16 -0.63
CA TYR A 128 -12.77 6.99 -0.96
C TYR A 128 -13.64 5.91 -1.58
N THR A 129 -13.06 5.23 -2.55
CA THR A 129 -13.61 4.01 -3.12
C THR A 129 -12.52 2.96 -3.05
N HIS A 130 -12.86 1.72 -2.75
CA HIS A 130 -11.87 0.67 -2.86
C HIS A 130 -12.34 -0.42 -3.82
N LEU A 131 -11.36 -1.10 -4.41
CA LEU A 131 -11.57 -2.15 -5.36
C LEU A 131 -10.75 -3.36 -4.92
N THR A 132 -11.40 -4.51 -4.85
CA THR A 132 -10.72 -5.76 -4.56
C THR A 132 -10.73 -6.60 -5.83
N LEU A 133 -9.53 -6.99 -6.28
CA LEU A 133 -9.38 -7.80 -7.48
C LEU A 133 -9.15 -9.24 -7.09
N PRO A 134 -9.92 -10.17 -7.66
CA PRO A 134 -9.74 -11.59 -7.36
C PRO A 134 -8.50 -12.15 -8.02
N THR A 135 -8.12 -13.37 -7.60
CA THR A 135 -7.05 -14.13 -8.20
C THR A 135 -7.29 -14.30 -9.70
N LYS A 136 -6.26 -14.12 -10.47
CA LYS A 136 -6.27 -14.53 -11.87
C LYS A 136 -6.05 -16.02 -11.96
N ALA A 137 -6.93 -16.66 -12.61
CA ALA A 137 -6.79 -18.09 -12.84
C ALA A 137 -5.67 -18.38 -13.84
#